data_f55f5372fe5ec695d7fd5b8138ffd25e
#
_entry.id   f55f5372fe5ec695d7fd5b8138ffd25e
#
_cell.length_a   1.000
_cell.length_b   1.000
_cell.length_c   1.000
_cell.angle_alpha   90.00
_cell.angle_beta   90.00
_cell.angle_gamma   90.00
#
_symmetry.space_group_name_H-M   'P 1'
#
loop_
_entity.id
_entity.type
_entity.pdbx_description
1 polymer ?
#
loop_
_entity_poly.entity_id
_entity_poly.type
_entity_poly.pdbx_seq_one_letter_code
_entity_poly.pdbx_strand_id
1 'polypeptide(L)'
;MLVANPGGSPSTAGARVIANESTLGFGANINRGVAATSAEYVIASNADIVVTPGAIDTLREFADGQPRCGIAAPQLRYPDGRWQPSRRSFPTVRGTLVRRTPLRLLLDPERRQSRHYLLDERPADPTPSDWFLGAFLFLRREMLDELGGLDEGYHLYCEDVDLAYRAAQAGWERWYVPDALVIHHPQAVTDRRFLTRRTLWHWRSMLRFVRKHPESLRAF
;
A
#
# COMPACT_ATOMS: atom_id res chain seq x y z
N MET A 1 6.76 -12.26 -11.58
CA MET A 1 7.29 -13.10 -10.49
C MET A 1 6.23 -13.21 -9.42
N LEU A 2 6.09 -14.36 -8.80
CA LEU A 2 5.17 -14.60 -7.68
C LEU A 2 5.96 -15.10 -6.48
N VAL A 3 5.66 -14.58 -5.30
CA VAL A 3 6.19 -15.11 -4.04
C VAL A 3 5.05 -15.80 -3.30
N ALA A 4 5.20 -17.11 -3.05
CA ALA A 4 4.15 -17.95 -2.50
C ALA A 4 4.51 -18.42 -1.08
N ASN A 5 3.58 -18.23 -0.14
CA ASN A 5 3.65 -18.84 1.19
C ASN A 5 3.24 -20.33 1.12
N PRO A 6 3.63 -21.16 2.12
CA PRO A 6 3.25 -22.58 2.18
C PRO A 6 1.73 -22.77 2.04
N GLY A 7 1.32 -23.77 1.26
CA GLY A 7 -0.08 -24.06 0.96
C GLY A 7 -0.69 -23.24 -0.16
N GLY A 8 0.03 -22.25 -0.70
CA GLY A 8 -0.37 -21.56 -1.91
C GLY A 8 -0.01 -22.38 -3.16
N SER A 9 -0.98 -22.63 -4.02
CA SER A 9 -0.75 -23.24 -5.34
C SER A 9 -1.09 -22.22 -6.42
N PRO A 10 -0.18 -21.29 -6.74
CA PRO A 10 -0.45 -20.32 -7.78
C PRO A 10 -0.48 -21.02 -9.14
N SER A 11 -1.62 -20.94 -9.82
CA SER A 11 -1.70 -21.29 -11.24
C SER A 11 -1.03 -20.17 -12.04
N THR A 12 0.14 -20.44 -12.60
CA THR A 12 0.93 -19.36 -13.23
C THR A 12 1.47 -19.80 -14.57
N ALA A 13 0.73 -19.55 -15.62
CA ALA A 13 1.27 -19.67 -16.96
C ALA A 13 2.41 -18.63 -17.14
N GLY A 14 3.65 -19.12 -17.20
CA GLY A 14 4.83 -18.31 -17.54
C GLY A 14 5.43 -17.45 -16.44
N ALA A 15 4.93 -17.46 -15.21
CA ALA A 15 5.54 -16.68 -14.12
C ALA A 15 6.56 -17.50 -13.32
N ARG A 16 7.70 -16.88 -12.99
CA ARG A 16 8.66 -17.45 -12.04
C ARG A 16 8.07 -17.40 -10.62
N VAL A 17 8.04 -18.53 -9.94
CA VAL A 17 7.56 -18.68 -8.55
C VAL A 17 8.73 -18.79 -7.59
N ILE A 18 8.68 -18.01 -6.50
CA ILE A 18 9.57 -18.14 -5.35
C ILE A 18 8.74 -18.70 -4.21
N ALA A 19 8.98 -19.96 -3.84
CA ALA A 19 8.31 -20.60 -2.72
C ALA A 19 8.99 -20.24 -1.39
N ASN A 20 8.18 -19.96 -0.37
CA ASN A 20 8.65 -19.77 0.99
C ASN A 20 8.58 -21.08 1.78
N GLU A 21 9.54 -21.31 2.63
CA GLU A 21 9.53 -22.45 3.57
C GLU A 21 8.56 -22.23 4.74
N SER A 22 8.32 -20.98 5.10
CA SER A 22 7.40 -20.58 6.15
C SER A 22 6.52 -19.41 5.70
N THR A 23 5.42 -19.15 6.42
CA THR A 23 4.55 -18.02 6.14
C THR A 23 5.22 -16.71 6.50
N LEU A 24 5.48 -15.88 5.51
CA LEU A 24 6.05 -14.55 5.65
C LEU A 24 4.95 -13.46 5.57
N GLY A 25 5.25 -12.30 6.14
CA GLY A 25 4.42 -11.09 5.98
C GLY A 25 4.49 -10.52 4.55
N PHE A 26 3.60 -9.57 4.26
CA PHE A 26 3.52 -8.95 2.93
C PHE A 26 4.85 -8.28 2.53
N GLY A 27 5.43 -7.45 3.40
CA GLY A 27 6.69 -6.75 3.12
C GLY A 27 7.85 -7.71 2.84
N ALA A 28 7.99 -8.78 3.62
CA ALA A 28 9.02 -9.79 3.40
C ALA A 28 8.85 -10.53 2.05
N ASN A 29 7.60 -10.82 1.66
CA ASN A 29 7.32 -11.40 0.35
C ASN A 29 7.72 -10.47 -0.79
N ILE A 30 7.43 -9.17 -0.68
CA ILE A 30 7.85 -8.17 -1.67
C ILE A 30 9.37 -8.09 -1.74
N ASN A 31 10.07 -7.99 -0.61
CA ASN A 31 11.53 -7.93 -0.57
C ASN A 31 12.19 -9.14 -1.22
N ARG A 32 11.65 -10.35 -1.03
CA ARG A 32 12.13 -11.56 -1.74
C ARG A 32 11.97 -11.46 -3.25
N GLY A 33 10.84 -10.89 -3.70
CA GLY A 33 10.61 -10.61 -5.10
C GLY A 33 11.60 -9.57 -5.65
N VAL A 34 11.83 -8.50 -4.90
CA VAL A 34 12.79 -7.43 -5.24
C VAL A 34 14.20 -8.01 -5.37
N ALA A 35 14.66 -8.81 -4.41
CA ALA A 35 15.98 -9.43 -4.42
C ALA A 35 16.22 -10.39 -5.60
N ALA A 36 15.15 -10.91 -6.19
CA ALA A 36 15.24 -11.87 -7.29
C ALA A 36 15.17 -11.23 -8.70
N THR A 37 15.22 -9.90 -8.80
CA THR A 37 15.22 -9.15 -10.06
C THR A 37 16.14 -7.94 -9.99
N SER A 38 16.64 -7.49 -11.13
CA SER A 38 17.41 -6.25 -11.30
C SER A 38 16.63 -5.17 -12.05
N ALA A 39 15.31 -5.32 -12.18
CA ALA A 39 14.47 -4.37 -12.90
C ALA A 39 14.51 -3.00 -12.23
N GLU A 40 14.51 -1.94 -13.03
CA GLU A 40 14.52 -0.54 -12.57
C GLU A 40 13.26 -0.18 -11.78
N TYR A 41 12.14 -0.78 -12.13
CA TYR A 41 10.87 -0.64 -11.44
C TYR A 41 10.35 -2.00 -10.97
N VAL A 42 9.70 -1.99 -9.83
CA VAL A 42 9.09 -3.17 -9.22
C VAL A 42 7.61 -2.90 -8.93
N ILE A 43 6.76 -3.85 -9.26
CA ILE A 43 5.34 -3.78 -8.89
C ILE A 43 5.12 -4.66 -7.66
N ALA A 44 4.72 -4.05 -6.55
CA ALA A 44 4.20 -4.74 -5.39
C ALA A 44 2.67 -4.81 -5.51
N SER A 45 2.12 -6.00 -5.63
CA SER A 45 0.69 -6.17 -5.91
C SER A 45 0.10 -7.35 -5.12
N ASN A 46 -1.16 -7.20 -4.74
CA ASN A 46 -1.97 -8.31 -4.27
C ASN A 46 -2.29 -9.28 -5.41
N ALA A 47 -2.68 -10.51 -5.05
CA ALA A 47 -3.03 -11.54 -6.02
C ALA A 47 -4.44 -11.36 -6.66
N ASP A 48 -5.26 -10.46 -6.12
CA ASP A 48 -6.62 -10.16 -6.55
C ASP A 48 -6.70 -8.88 -7.41
N ILE A 49 -5.63 -8.62 -8.16
CA ILE A 49 -5.48 -7.47 -9.07
C ILE A 49 -5.54 -7.93 -10.53
N VAL A 50 -6.26 -7.16 -11.33
CA VAL A 50 -6.21 -7.25 -12.80
C VAL A 50 -5.68 -5.94 -13.36
N VAL A 51 -4.54 -6.01 -14.02
CA VAL A 51 -3.90 -4.85 -14.67
C VAL A 51 -4.53 -4.65 -16.05
N THR A 52 -5.03 -3.45 -16.34
CA THR A 52 -5.58 -3.16 -17.67
C THR A 52 -4.45 -2.90 -18.67
N PRO A 53 -4.69 -3.13 -19.98
CA PRO A 53 -3.71 -2.80 -21.03
C PRO A 53 -3.23 -1.35 -20.92
N GLY A 54 -1.92 -1.13 -21.05
CA GLY A 54 -1.28 0.19 -21.01
C GLY A 54 -1.03 0.75 -19.59
N ALA A 55 -1.65 0.23 -18.52
CA ALA A 55 -1.52 0.80 -17.19
C ALA A 55 -0.07 0.81 -16.67
N ILE A 56 0.71 -0.22 -16.95
CA ILE A 56 2.13 -0.29 -16.55
C ILE A 56 2.97 0.71 -17.34
N ASP A 57 2.72 0.84 -18.64
CA ASP A 57 3.44 1.79 -19.50
C ASP A 57 3.16 3.22 -19.06
N THR A 58 1.91 3.56 -18.77
CA THR A 58 1.52 4.87 -18.22
C THR A 58 2.24 5.19 -16.91
N LEU A 59 2.32 4.23 -15.98
CA LEU A 59 3.04 4.42 -14.71
C LEU A 59 4.54 4.60 -14.93
N ARG A 60 5.13 3.84 -15.87
CA ARG A 60 6.55 3.93 -16.20
C ARG A 60 6.87 5.28 -16.85
N GLU A 61 6.12 5.68 -17.87
CA GLU A 61 6.31 6.97 -18.55
C GLU A 61 6.19 8.14 -17.57
N PHE A 62 5.22 8.09 -16.65
CA PHE A 62 5.09 9.09 -15.61
C PHE A 62 6.33 9.10 -14.68
N ALA A 63 6.77 7.93 -14.21
CA ALA A 63 7.92 7.84 -13.31
C ALA A 63 9.24 8.22 -13.99
N ASP A 64 9.41 7.93 -15.29
CA ASP A 64 10.56 8.34 -16.09
C ASP A 64 10.63 9.88 -16.21
N GLY A 65 9.48 10.53 -16.34
CA GLY A 65 9.37 11.99 -16.37
C GLY A 65 9.53 12.68 -15.01
N GLN A 66 9.55 11.93 -13.91
CA GLN A 66 9.62 12.43 -12.54
C GLN A 66 10.76 11.74 -11.76
N PRO A 67 11.99 12.25 -11.80
CA PRO A 67 13.16 11.57 -11.21
C PRO A 67 13.04 11.29 -9.71
N ARG A 68 12.26 12.08 -8.97
CA ARG A 68 12.01 11.87 -7.54
C ARG A 68 10.75 11.05 -7.24
N CYS A 69 10.03 10.56 -8.26
CA CYS A 69 8.93 9.63 -8.07
C CYS A 69 9.45 8.27 -7.60
N GLY A 70 9.34 8.00 -6.31
CA GLY A 70 9.69 6.71 -5.71
C GLY A 70 8.53 5.72 -5.70
N ILE A 71 7.29 6.24 -5.54
CA ILE A 71 6.06 5.44 -5.49
C ILE A 71 5.04 6.07 -6.46
N ALA A 72 4.57 5.29 -7.43
CA ALA A 72 3.40 5.63 -8.22
C ALA A 72 2.28 4.62 -7.96
N ALA A 73 1.05 5.10 -7.88
CA ALA A 73 -0.13 4.27 -7.68
C ALA A 73 -1.21 4.57 -8.71
N PRO A 74 -1.82 3.55 -9.33
CA PRO A 74 -2.85 3.71 -10.32
C PRO A 74 -4.19 4.07 -9.71
N GLN A 75 -5.15 4.45 -10.56
CA GLN A 75 -6.55 4.45 -10.22
C GLN A 75 -7.02 3.00 -10.01
N LEU A 76 -7.51 2.71 -8.80
CA LEU A 76 -8.16 1.44 -8.54
C LEU A 76 -9.66 1.54 -8.81
N ARG A 77 -10.22 0.46 -9.41
CA ARG A 77 -11.67 0.27 -9.52
C ARG A 77 -12.08 -1.11 -8.99
N TYR A 78 -13.29 -1.18 -8.50
CA TYR A 78 -13.94 -2.44 -8.24
C TYR A 78 -14.35 -3.14 -9.55
N PRO A 79 -14.64 -4.46 -9.54
CA PRO A 79 -15.09 -5.19 -10.74
C PRO A 79 -16.35 -4.63 -11.38
N ASP A 80 -17.19 -3.97 -10.60
CA ASP A 80 -18.42 -3.30 -11.06
C ASP A 80 -18.17 -1.92 -11.69
N GLY A 81 -16.89 -1.53 -11.87
CA GLY A 81 -16.48 -0.26 -12.44
C GLY A 81 -16.47 0.92 -11.49
N ARG A 82 -16.97 0.79 -10.26
CA ARG A 82 -16.94 1.87 -9.27
C ARG A 82 -15.51 2.20 -8.88
N TRP A 83 -15.23 3.48 -8.72
CA TRP A 83 -13.95 3.95 -8.22
C TRP A 83 -13.68 3.43 -6.80
N GLN A 84 -12.46 2.97 -6.57
CA GLN A 84 -11.98 2.57 -5.26
C GLN A 84 -10.99 3.62 -4.74
N PRO A 85 -11.28 4.33 -3.65
CA PRO A 85 -10.34 5.26 -3.04
C PRO A 85 -9.07 4.53 -2.59
N SER A 86 -7.92 4.86 -3.16
CA SER A 86 -6.62 4.27 -2.82
C SER A 86 -5.66 5.26 -2.16
N ARG A 87 -5.88 6.56 -2.37
CA ARG A 87 -5.11 7.65 -1.78
C ARG A 87 -5.42 7.81 -0.30
N ARG A 88 -4.41 8.17 0.48
CA ARG A 88 -4.54 8.34 1.93
C ARG A 88 -3.66 9.48 2.43
N SER A 89 -4.10 10.14 3.50
CA SER A 89 -3.24 10.98 4.32
C SER A 89 -2.58 10.15 5.42
N PHE A 90 -1.39 10.54 5.88
CA PHE A 90 -0.74 9.84 6.97
C PHE A 90 -1.67 9.77 8.20
N PRO A 91 -1.70 8.63 8.90
CA PRO A 91 -2.57 8.46 10.04
C PRO A 91 -2.13 9.35 11.19
N THR A 92 -3.04 10.17 11.69
CA THR A 92 -2.81 10.86 12.96
C THR A 92 -3.07 9.91 14.14
N VAL A 93 -2.31 10.04 15.22
CA VAL A 93 -2.52 9.23 16.44
C VAL A 93 -3.93 9.43 16.98
N ARG A 94 -4.37 10.69 17.07
CA ARG A 94 -5.73 11.03 17.52
C ARG A 94 -6.80 10.41 16.60
N GLY A 95 -6.62 10.51 15.28
CA GLY A 95 -7.54 9.91 14.31
C GLY A 95 -7.57 8.39 14.40
N THR A 96 -6.43 7.75 14.62
CA THR A 96 -6.33 6.29 14.76
C THR A 96 -6.98 5.79 16.05
N LEU A 97 -6.72 6.43 17.18
CA LEU A 97 -7.35 6.10 18.47
C LEU A 97 -8.87 6.20 18.37
N VAL A 98 -9.37 7.31 17.83
CA VAL A 98 -10.82 7.49 17.67
C VAL A 98 -11.43 6.42 16.76
N ARG A 99 -10.80 6.13 15.62
CA ARG A 99 -11.33 5.20 14.61
C ARG A 99 -11.36 3.74 15.07
N ARG A 100 -10.42 3.34 15.94
CA ARG A 100 -10.25 1.95 16.39
C ARG A 100 -10.83 1.65 17.75
N THR A 101 -11.49 2.62 18.38
CA THR A 101 -12.17 2.47 19.66
C THR A 101 -13.68 2.68 19.53
N PRO A 102 -14.51 2.29 20.52
CA PRO A 102 -15.95 2.59 20.53
C PRO A 102 -16.29 4.08 20.42
N LEU A 103 -15.33 4.97 20.71
CA LEU A 103 -15.48 6.43 20.51
C LEU A 103 -15.89 6.81 19.07
N ARG A 104 -15.60 5.96 18.09
CA ARG A 104 -16.07 6.17 16.71
C ARG A 104 -17.60 6.24 16.60
N LEU A 105 -18.32 5.57 17.50
CA LEU A 105 -19.79 5.55 17.50
C LEU A 105 -20.40 6.87 18.01
N LEU A 106 -19.62 7.68 18.76
CA LEU A 106 -20.04 8.96 19.31
C LEU A 106 -19.72 10.15 18.41
N LEU A 107 -19.03 9.90 17.30
CA LEU A 107 -18.44 10.95 16.47
C LEU A 107 -18.89 10.72 15.03
N ASP A 108 -19.32 11.80 14.33
CA ASP A 108 -19.81 11.77 12.96
C ASP A 108 -18.90 10.89 12.04
N PRO A 109 -19.40 9.73 11.56
CA PRO A 109 -18.58 8.76 10.85
C PRO A 109 -18.12 9.27 9.48
N GLU A 110 -18.96 10.06 8.79
CA GLU A 110 -18.72 10.44 7.39
C GLU A 110 -17.62 11.49 7.25
N ARG A 111 -17.64 12.54 8.05
CA ARG A 111 -16.65 13.63 7.98
C ARG A 111 -15.22 13.25 8.35
N ARG A 112 -15.03 12.15 9.10
CA ARG A 112 -13.71 11.71 9.57
C ARG A 112 -13.10 10.67 8.66
N GLN A 113 -13.95 9.81 8.15
CA GLN A 113 -13.52 8.80 7.18
C GLN A 113 -13.12 9.47 5.86
N SER A 114 -13.85 10.51 5.43
CA SER A 114 -13.55 11.24 4.22
C SER A 114 -12.16 11.91 4.26
N ARG A 115 -11.83 12.64 5.32
CA ARG A 115 -10.54 13.35 5.42
C ARG A 115 -9.30 12.45 5.40
N HIS A 116 -9.32 11.34 6.13
CA HIS A 116 -8.17 10.41 6.15
C HIS A 116 -8.07 9.57 4.89
N TYR A 117 -9.20 9.12 4.37
CA TYR A 117 -9.25 8.26 3.19
C TYR A 117 -9.34 9.03 1.88
N LEU A 118 -9.42 10.35 1.93
CA LEU A 118 -9.62 11.21 0.77
C LEU A 118 -10.75 10.69 -0.13
N LEU A 119 -11.86 10.26 0.50
CA LEU A 119 -12.96 9.57 -0.17
C LEU A 119 -13.71 10.47 -1.15
N ASP A 120 -13.70 11.78 -0.89
CA ASP A 120 -14.41 12.78 -1.69
C ASP A 120 -13.52 13.36 -2.80
N GLU A 121 -12.23 12.96 -2.83
CA GLU A 121 -11.25 13.48 -3.78
C GLU A 121 -10.92 12.43 -4.84
N ARG A 122 -11.43 12.66 -6.04
CA ARG A 122 -11.10 11.87 -7.23
C ARG A 122 -10.38 12.77 -8.24
N PRO A 123 -9.05 12.96 -8.10
CA PRO A 123 -8.29 13.79 -9.04
C PRO A 123 -8.35 13.22 -10.46
N ALA A 124 -8.49 14.11 -11.42
CA ALA A 124 -8.37 13.77 -12.84
C ALA A 124 -6.92 13.79 -13.32
N ASP A 125 -6.05 14.53 -12.63
CA ASP A 125 -4.64 14.69 -12.96
C ASP A 125 -3.73 13.98 -11.96
N PRO A 126 -2.47 13.66 -12.33
CA PRO A 126 -1.48 13.14 -11.41
C PRO A 126 -1.34 14.02 -10.18
N THR A 127 -1.46 13.41 -8.99
CA THR A 127 -1.56 14.16 -7.73
C THR A 127 -0.70 13.54 -6.65
N PRO A 128 0.16 14.30 -5.95
CA PRO A 128 0.93 13.79 -4.83
C PRO A 128 0.01 13.37 -3.68
N SER A 129 0.44 12.37 -2.91
CA SER A 129 -0.32 11.85 -1.77
C SER A 129 0.62 11.35 -0.70
N ASP A 130 0.15 11.26 0.54
CA ASP A 130 1.00 10.79 1.62
C ASP A 130 1.34 9.30 1.47
N TRP A 131 0.33 8.47 1.22
CA TRP A 131 0.52 7.04 0.96
C TRP A 131 -0.65 6.45 0.18
N PHE A 132 -0.49 5.22 -0.27
CA PHE A 132 -1.48 4.50 -1.05
C PHE A 132 -1.76 3.13 -0.45
N LEU A 133 -2.96 2.62 -0.72
CA LEU A 133 -3.33 1.25 -0.39
C LEU A 133 -2.34 0.27 -1.06
N GLY A 134 -1.74 -0.61 -0.26
CA GLY A 134 -0.73 -1.58 -0.71
C GLY A 134 -1.26 -2.66 -1.68
N ALA A 135 -2.48 -2.48 -2.22
CA ALA A 135 -3.04 -3.39 -3.20
C ALA A 135 -2.28 -3.41 -4.53
N PHE A 136 -1.77 -2.25 -4.95
CA PHE A 136 -0.90 -2.11 -6.12
C PHE A 136 -0.03 -0.87 -5.98
N LEU A 137 1.29 -1.05 -5.96
CA LEU A 137 2.30 0.01 -5.90
C LEU A 137 3.35 -0.21 -6.99
N PHE A 138 3.63 0.82 -7.78
CA PHE A 138 4.72 0.88 -8.73
C PHE A 138 5.89 1.60 -8.05
N LEU A 139 7.00 0.90 -7.86
CA LEU A 139 8.09 1.30 -6.98
C LEU A 139 9.39 1.46 -7.78
N ARG A 140 10.09 2.58 -7.61
CA ARG A 140 11.43 2.78 -8.16
C ARG A 140 12.44 1.96 -7.35
N ARG A 141 13.28 1.20 -8.03
CA ARG A 141 14.31 0.37 -7.40
C ARG A 141 15.30 1.20 -6.58
N GLU A 142 15.77 2.31 -7.13
CA GLU A 142 16.71 3.20 -6.43
C GLU A 142 16.17 3.62 -5.05
N MET A 143 14.90 3.97 -4.96
CA MET A 143 14.25 4.25 -3.67
C MET A 143 14.24 3.02 -2.76
N LEU A 144 13.92 1.84 -3.28
CA LEU A 144 13.90 0.61 -2.48
C LEU A 144 15.29 0.27 -1.95
N ASP A 145 16.33 0.41 -2.77
CA ASP A 145 17.71 0.13 -2.40
C ASP A 145 18.21 1.14 -1.34
N GLU A 146 17.91 2.43 -1.50
CA GLU A 146 18.21 3.48 -0.52
C GLU A 146 17.53 3.23 0.83
N LEU A 147 16.28 2.82 0.83
CA LEU A 147 15.47 2.60 2.04
C LEU A 147 15.67 1.19 2.65
N GLY A 148 16.38 0.29 1.99
CA GLY A 148 16.52 -1.10 2.41
C GLY A 148 15.24 -1.93 2.26
N GLY A 149 14.38 -1.58 1.30
CA GLY A 149 13.11 -2.27 1.04
C GLY A 149 12.00 -1.96 2.03
N LEU A 150 11.02 -2.86 2.12
CA LEU A 150 9.94 -2.80 3.09
C LEU A 150 10.42 -3.34 4.45
N ASP A 151 9.91 -2.78 5.55
CA ASP A 151 10.24 -3.27 6.91
C ASP A 151 9.50 -4.59 7.19
N GLU A 152 10.25 -5.68 7.26
CA GLU A 152 9.74 -7.04 7.49
C GLU A 152 9.20 -7.28 8.91
N GLY A 153 9.43 -6.35 9.82
CA GLY A 153 8.86 -6.39 11.17
C GLY A 153 7.35 -6.14 11.20
N TYR A 154 6.75 -5.70 10.08
CA TYR A 154 5.30 -5.68 9.89
C TYR A 154 4.84 -7.00 9.29
N HIS A 155 4.06 -7.76 10.05
CA HIS A 155 3.49 -9.01 9.53
C HIS A 155 2.35 -8.74 8.55
N LEU A 156 1.49 -7.78 8.90
CA LEU A 156 0.34 -7.35 8.12
C LEU A 156 -0.07 -5.94 8.56
N TYR A 157 -0.39 -5.06 7.59
CA TYR A 157 -0.75 -3.64 7.75
C TYR A 157 0.42 -2.75 8.19
N CYS A 158 0.37 -1.51 7.77
CA CYS A 158 1.32 -0.43 8.00
C CYS A 158 2.68 -0.57 7.28
N GLU A 159 2.97 -1.66 6.59
CA GLU A 159 4.18 -1.79 5.77
C GLU A 159 4.18 -0.80 4.60
N ASP A 160 3.01 -0.55 4.00
CA ASP A 160 2.79 0.45 2.95
C ASP A 160 2.91 1.89 3.49
N VAL A 161 2.34 2.15 4.67
CA VAL A 161 2.45 3.44 5.37
C VAL A 161 3.90 3.72 5.75
N ASP A 162 4.61 2.73 6.31
CA ASP A 162 6.01 2.85 6.72
C ASP A 162 6.93 3.12 5.52
N LEU A 163 6.74 2.39 4.42
CA LEU A 163 7.51 2.63 3.20
C LEU A 163 7.29 4.05 2.68
N ALA A 164 6.02 4.48 2.57
CA ALA A 164 5.68 5.82 2.09
C ALA A 164 6.21 6.92 3.02
N TYR A 165 6.19 6.70 4.34
CA TYR A 165 6.72 7.63 5.32
C TYR A 165 8.24 7.77 5.21
N ARG A 166 8.99 6.64 5.14
CA ARG A 166 10.44 6.65 4.93
C ARG A 166 10.82 7.27 3.58
N ALA A 167 10.05 7.00 2.54
CA ALA A 167 10.21 7.61 1.23
C ALA A 167 10.09 9.14 1.33
N ALA A 168 9.07 9.65 2.05
CA ALA A 168 8.90 11.08 2.27
C ALA A 168 10.09 11.71 3.01
N GLN A 169 10.59 11.05 4.06
CA GLN A 169 11.73 11.51 4.85
C GLN A 169 13.03 11.59 4.01
N ALA A 170 13.20 10.66 3.07
CA ALA A 170 14.32 10.64 2.13
C ALA A 170 14.12 11.56 0.91
N GLY A 171 13.01 12.33 0.86
CA GLY A 171 12.70 13.26 -0.23
C GLY A 171 12.18 12.60 -1.50
N TRP A 172 11.75 11.31 -1.43
CA TRP A 172 11.05 10.66 -2.52
C TRP A 172 9.58 11.06 -2.57
N GLU A 173 9.08 11.26 -3.79
CA GLU A 173 7.69 11.63 -4.05
C GLU A 173 6.79 10.40 -4.22
N ARG A 174 5.53 10.56 -3.89
CA ARG A 174 4.48 9.53 -3.98
C ARG A 174 3.32 10.10 -4.78
N TRP A 175 3.06 9.51 -5.94
CA TRP A 175 2.13 10.05 -6.92
C TRP A 175 0.96 9.11 -7.22
N TYR A 176 -0.24 9.66 -7.24
CA TYR A 176 -1.41 9.03 -7.83
C TYR A 176 -1.44 9.36 -9.32
N VAL A 177 -1.56 8.35 -10.16
CA VAL A 177 -1.58 8.46 -11.63
C VAL A 177 -2.92 7.94 -12.13
N PRO A 178 -3.94 8.81 -12.31
CA PRO A 178 -5.32 8.39 -12.61
C PRO A 178 -5.50 7.74 -13.97
N ASP A 179 -4.64 8.04 -14.95
CA ASP A 179 -4.68 7.47 -16.29
C ASP A 179 -4.25 5.99 -16.31
N ALA A 180 -3.48 5.56 -15.33
CA ALA A 180 -3.19 4.14 -15.12
C ALA A 180 -4.37 3.48 -14.39
N LEU A 181 -5.04 2.54 -15.04
CA LEU A 181 -6.21 1.87 -14.48
C LEU A 181 -5.91 0.44 -14.07
N VAL A 182 -6.35 0.06 -12.87
CA VAL A 182 -6.21 -1.30 -12.33
C VAL A 182 -7.51 -1.72 -11.66
N ILE A 183 -7.96 -2.97 -11.89
CA ILE A 183 -9.15 -3.52 -11.26
C ILE A 183 -8.73 -4.35 -10.05
N HIS A 184 -9.29 -4.05 -8.89
CA HIS A 184 -9.05 -4.75 -7.66
C HIS A 184 -10.31 -5.53 -7.26
N HIS A 185 -10.17 -6.84 -7.07
CA HIS A 185 -11.21 -7.76 -6.63
C HIS A 185 -11.09 -8.02 -5.13
N PRO A 186 -11.31 -7.04 -4.24
CA PRO A 186 -11.03 -7.24 -2.84
C PRO A 186 -11.88 -8.41 -2.33
N GLN A 187 -11.22 -9.45 -1.87
CA GLN A 187 -11.89 -10.49 -1.10
C GLN A 187 -12.32 -9.82 0.21
N ALA A 188 -13.55 -9.30 0.21
CA ALA A 188 -14.10 -8.44 1.23
C ALA A 188 -14.03 -9.09 2.61
N VAL A 189 -12.92 -8.92 3.27
CA VAL A 189 -12.75 -9.24 4.68
C VAL A 189 -12.72 -7.94 5.46
N THR A 190 -13.78 -7.18 5.31
CA THR A 190 -14.04 -6.07 6.24
C THR A 190 -14.36 -6.71 7.58
N ASP A 191 -13.41 -6.66 8.48
CA ASP A 191 -13.59 -7.08 9.87
C ASP A 191 -14.67 -6.20 10.53
N ARG A 192 -15.90 -6.66 10.46
CA ARG A 192 -17.00 -6.10 11.26
C ARG A 192 -16.85 -6.45 12.75
N ARG A 193 -15.92 -7.33 13.09
CA ARG A 193 -15.65 -7.80 14.45
C ARG A 193 -14.43 -7.11 15.04
N PHE A 194 -14.57 -6.53 16.22
CA PHE A 194 -13.51 -5.77 16.91
C PHE A 194 -12.38 -6.62 17.49
N LEU A 195 -12.62 -7.90 17.75
CA LEU A 195 -11.68 -8.81 18.41
C LEU A 195 -11.33 -9.97 17.48
N THR A 196 -10.51 -9.69 16.47
CA THR A 196 -9.95 -10.70 15.58
C THR A 196 -8.42 -10.69 15.64
N ARG A 197 -7.79 -11.79 15.20
CA ARG A 197 -6.32 -11.86 15.05
C ARG A 197 -5.79 -10.72 14.15
N ARG A 198 -6.57 -10.31 13.13
CA ARG A 198 -6.21 -9.19 12.24
C ARG A 198 -6.22 -7.85 12.97
N THR A 199 -7.18 -7.63 13.87
CA THR A 199 -7.22 -6.42 14.70
C THR A 199 -6.00 -6.36 15.62
N LEU A 200 -5.58 -7.47 16.22
CA LEU A 200 -4.36 -7.53 17.03
C LEU A 200 -3.10 -7.23 16.19
N TRP A 201 -2.98 -7.80 14.99
CA TRP A 201 -1.88 -7.48 14.09
C TRP A 201 -1.86 -6.01 13.71
N HIS A 202 -3.02 -5.42 13.42
CA HIS A 202 -3.10 -3.99 13.12
C HIS A 202 -2.63 -3.12 14.30
N TRP A 203 -3.03 -3.43 15.54
CA TRP A 203 -2.56 -2.69 16.72
C TRP A 203 -1.06 -2.86 16.93
N ARG A 204 -0.52 -4.06 16.76
CA ARG A 204 0.93 -4.30 16.83
C ARG A 204 1.69 -3.50 15.78
N SER A 205 1.19 -3.48 14.55
CA SER A 205 1.78 -2.73 13.45
C SER A 205 1.72 -1.23 13.71
N MET A 206 0.59 -0.70 14.18
CA MET A 206 0.49 0.71 14.55
C MET A 206 1.45 1.08 15.71
N LEU A 207 1.56 0.23 16.72
CA LEU A 207 2.48 0.45 17.83
C LEU A 207 3.95 0.43 17.35
N ARG A 208 4.29 -0.50 16.43
CA ARG A 208 5.61 -0.53 15.79
C ARG A 208 5.87 0.76 15.03
N PHE A 209 4.92 1.22 14.20
CA PHE A 209 5.04 2.45 13.42
C PHE A 209 5.31 3.67 14.32
N VAL A 210 4.51 3.85 15.38
CA VAL A 210 4.68 4.97 16.32
C VAL A 210 6.02 4.89 17.07
N ARG A 211 6.46 3.70 17.46
CA ARG A 211 7.78 3.53 18.12
C ARG A 211 8.94 3.81 17.20
N LYS A 212 8.80 3.44 15.94
CA LYS A 212 9.83 3.65 14.90
C LYS A 212 9.90 5.11 14.45
N HIS A 213 8.75 5.79 14.43
CA HIS A 213 8.59 7.16 13.95
C HIS A 213 7.90 8.04 15.00
N PRO A 214 8.55 8.30 16.17
CA PRO A 214 7.94 9.08 17.24
C PRO A 214 7.64 10.52 16.82
N GLU A 215 8.35 11.07 15.84
CA GLU A 215 8.09 12.38 15.25
C GLU A 215 6.75 12.43 14.53
N SER A 216 6.24 11.30 14.02
CA SER A 216 4.92 11.23 13.39
C SER A 216 3.79 11.60 14.35
N LEU A 217 4.04 11.51 15.67
CA LEU A 217 3.10 11.95 16.71
C LEU A 217 2.95 13.47 16.79
N ARG A 218 3.98 14.22 16.34
CA ARG A 218 4.05 15.68 16.44
C ARG A 218 3.66 16.37 15.13
N ALA A 219 3.76 15.65 14.02
CA ALA A 219 3.51 16.19 12.68
C ALA A 219 2.02 16.21 12.32
N PHE A 220 1.14 15.69 13.17
CA PHE A 220 -0.29 15.46 12.88
C PHE A 220 -1.21 15.90 14.03
#